data_6eff973c16812fff7550f94fe6deccd0
#
_entry.id   6eff973c16812fff7550f94fe6deccd0
#
_cell.length_a   1.000
_cell.length_b   1.000
_cell.length_c   1.000
_cell.angle_alpha   90.00
_cell.angle_beta   90.00
_cell.angle_gamma   90.00
#
_symmetry.space_group_name_H-M   'P 1'
#
loop_
_entity.id
_entity.type
_entity.pdbx_description
1 polymer ?
#
loop_
_entity_poly.entity_id
_entity_poly.type
_entity_poly.pdbx_seq_one_letter_code
_entity_poly.pdbx_strand_id
1 'polypeptide(L)'
;MKIKGIIGAISLLFIGVLFGAILVSGFGIVRPSLADINLGATEPPVKLDADASSFSQAFIEVAAKVTPAIVQITVVSERDNPHQDWFFFPFKDLPKEQKGSGSGIIISQDGYILTNNHVVEKATKVSVGLSDKREFDAKVVGTDPLTDLAVIKIDAKNLPVAYLGNSDDLKVGQWVMAIGNPLSLTSTVTAGIVSAINRGQLGLIRDSYGVENFIQTDAAINPGNSGGALVDLSGAVIGVNSAIASSGGGTYIGYGFAIPINLAKSVSQDLIAHGKVSRGYIGINIGEVDDAIAKSIGLDKPRG
;
A
#
# COMPACT_ATOMS: atom_id res chain seq x y z
N MET A 1 -13.67 63.40 -63.67
CA MET A 1 -12.60 62.40 -63.99
C MET A 1 -12.06 61.59 -62.79
N LYS A 2 -12.44 61.90 -61.56
CA LYS A 2 -11.83 61.19 -60.37
C LYS A 2 -12.53 59.87 -59.95
N ILE A 3 -13.82 59.69 -60.25
CA ILE A 3 -14.57 58.51 -59.82
C ILE A 3 -14.23 57.26 -60.63
N LYS A 4 -13.97 57.37 -61.93
CA LYS A 4 -13.59 56.25 -62.81
C LYS A 4 -12.22 55.65 -62.41
N GLY A 5 -11.29 56.46 -61.90
CA GLY A 5 -9.99 55.99 -61.42
C GLY A 5 -10.07 55.19 -60.12
N ILE A 6 -10.97 55.61 -59.24
CA ILE A 6 -11.20 54.95 -57.94
C ILE A 6 -11.85 53.55 -58.15
N ILE A 7 -12.84 53.46 -59.06
CA ILE A 7 -13.48 52.19 -59.44
C ILE A 7 -12.48 51.23 -60.07
N GLY A 8 -11.59 51.73 -60.94
CA GLY A 8 -10.52 50.92 -61.52
C GLY A 8 -9.54 50.39 -60.50
N ALA A 9 -9.13 51.22 -59.52
CA ALA A 9 -8.23 50.78 -58.46
C ALA A 9 -8.86 49.74 -57.52
N ILE A 10 -10.14 49.89 -57.17
CA ILE A 10 -10.88 48.90 -56.34
C ILE A 10 -11.06 47.59 -57.12
N SER A 11 -11.34 47.62 -58.41
CA SER A 11 -11.47 46.43 -59.23
C SER A 11 -10.16 45.66 -59.35
N LEU A 12 -9.01 46.35 -59.52
CA LEU A 12 -7.68 45.74 -59.52
C LEU A 12 -7.32 45.11 -58.19
N LEU A 13 -7.65 45.75 -57.10
CA LEU A 13 -7.44 45.21 -55.76
C LEU A 13 -8.27 43.96 -55.51
N PHE A 14 -9.52 43.96 -55.95
CA PHE A 14 -10.41 42.81 -55.84
C PHE A 14 -9.94 41.62 -56.69
N ILE A 15 -9.48 41.87 -57.92
CA ILE A 15 -8.88 40.87 -58.79
C ILE A 15 -7.60 40.30 -58.18
N GLY A 16 -6.77 41.14 -57.60
CA GLY A 16 -5.53 40.73 -56.92
C GLY A 16 -5.80 39.80 -55.69
N VAL A 17 -6.80 40.17 -54.85
CA VAL A 17 -7.22 39.33 -53.73
C VAL A 17 -7.81 38.01 -54.19
N LEU A 18 -8.66 38.02 -55.21
CA LEU A 18 -9.27 36.81 -55.79
C LEU A 18 -8.22 35.88 -56.40
N PHE A 19 -7.26 36.44 -57.13
CA PHE A 19 -6.15 35.69 -57.73
C PHE A 19 -5.21 35.14 -56.67
N GLY A 20 -4.91 35.92 -55.60
CA GLY A 20 -4.16 35.48 -54.46
C GLY A 20 -4.85 34.34 -53.69
N ALA A 21 -6.16 34.43 -53.51
CA ALA A 21 -6.96 33.36 -52.90
C ALA A 21 -6.97 32.07 -53.74
N ILE A 22 -7.07 32.18 -55.06
CA ILE A 22 -7.01 31.04 -55.99
C ILE A 22 -5.62 30.42 -56.00
N LEU A 23 -4.55 31.22 -55.99
CA LEU A 23 -3.18 30.74 -55.88
C LEU A 23 -2.93 29.98 -54.57
N VAL A 24 -3.36 30.55 -53.46
CA VAL A 24 -3.19 29.93 -52.13
C VAL A 24 -3.97 28.62 -52.02
N SER A 25 -5.21 28.58 -52.55
CA SER A 25 -6.03 27.36 -52.49
C SER A 25 -5.70 26.37 -53.62
N GLY A 26 -5.27 26.85 -54.80
CA GLY A 26 -4.97 25.97 -55.97
C GLY A 26 -3.59 25.28 -55.91
N PHE A 27 -2.63 25.85 -55.22
CA PHE A 27 -1.29 25.26 -55.09
C PHE A 27 -1.06 24.45 -53.77
N GLY A 28 -2.12 24.18 -53.03
CA GLY A 28 -1.97 23.34 -51.82
C GLY A 28 -1.05 23.92 -50.74
N ILE A 29 -0.85 25.28 -50.72
CA ILE A 29 -0.03 25.97 -49.75
C ILE A 29 -0.71 25.94 -48.35
N VAL A 30 -2.02 25.77 -48.30
CA VAL A 30 -2.73 25.39 -47.08
C VAL A 30 -2.50 23.90 -46.85
N ARG A 31 -1.48 23.56 -46.07
CA ARG A 31 -1.28 22.17 -45.62
C ARG A 31 -2.57 21.76 -44.86
N PRO A 32 -3.17 20.59 -45.22
CA PRO A 32 -4.27 20.07 -44.41
C PRO A 32 -3.80 20.02 -42.97
N SER A 33 -4.66 20.42 -42.06
CA SER A 33 -4.34 20.39 -40.62
C SER A 33 -3.87 18.96 -40.29
N LEU A 34 -2.82 18.83 -39.49
CA LEU A 34 -2.30 17.53 -39.00
C LEU A 34 -3.32 16.79 -38.09
N ALA A 35 -4.61 17.17 -38.18
CA ALA A 35 -5.70 16.64 -37.37
C ALA A 35 -6.08 15.19 -37.63
N ASP A 36 -5.56 14.61 -38.72
CA ASP A 36 -5.86 13.21 -39.13
C ASP A 36 -4.68 12.24 -38.97
N ILE A 37 -3.68 12.61 -38.15
CA ILE A 37 -2.64 11.65 -37.83
C ILE A 37 -3.17 10.75 -36.68
N ASN A 38 -3.57 9.54 -37.05
CA ASN A 38 -3.85 8.49 -36.07
C ASN A 38 -2.54 8.06 -35.44
N LEU A 39 -2.34 8.46 -34.16
CA LEU A 39 -1.18 8.04 -33.37
C LEU A 39 -1.50 6.68 -32.73
N GLY A 40 -0.75 5.66 -33.12
CA GLY A 40 -0.90 4.30 -32.63
C GLY A 40 -1.91 3.46 -33.40
N ALA A 41 -2.08 2.20 -32.99
CA ALA A 41 -3.05 1.29 -33.55
C ALA A 41 -4.48 1.63 -33.08
N THR A 42 -5.48 1.40 -33.90
CA THR A 42 -6.89 1.68 -33.60
C THR A 42 -7.52 0.64 -32.65
N GLU A 43 -6.90 -0.53 -32.54
CA GLU A 43 -7.36 -1.61 -31.66
C GLU A 43 -6.17 -2.21 -30.90
N PRO A 44 -6.37 -2.73 -29.69
CA PRO A 44 -5.34 -3.47 -28.97
C PRO A 44 -4.99 -4.76 -29.73
N PRO A 45 -3.72 -5.22 -29.67
CA PRO A 45 -3.25 -6.40 -30.42
C PRO A 45 -3.87 -7.71 -29.95
N VAL A 46 -4.43 -7.75 -28.73
CA VAL A 46 -5.06 -8.95 -28.12
C VAL A 46 -6.42 -8.56 -27.57
N LYS A 47 -7.45 -9.34 -27.93
CA LYS A 47 -8.79 -9.29 -27.31
C LYS A 47 -8.79 -10.32 -26.18
N LEU A 48 -9.06 -9.87 -24.93
CA LEU A 48 -9.21 -10.77 -23.80
C LEU A 48 -10.45 -11.64 -24.01
N ASP A 49 -10.32 -12.93 -23.73
CA ASP A 49 -11.45 -13.83 -23.61
C ASP A 49 -12.27 -13.57 -22.33
N ALA A 50 -13.41 -14.22 -22.18
CA ALA A 50 -14.30 -14.01 -21.06
C ALA A 50 -13.66 -14.40 -19.72
N ASP A 51 -12.85 -15.44 -19.69
CA ASP A 51 -12.22 -15.96 -18.47
C ASP A 51 -11.11 -15.01 -17.99
N ALA A 52 -10.23 -14.55 -18.89
CA ALA A 52 -9.20 -13.56 -18.58
C ALA A 52 -9.80 -12.21 -18.15
N SER A 53 -10.91 -11.81 -18.77
CA SER A 53 -11.64 -10.60 -18.41
C SER A 53 -12.25 -10.72 -17.01
N SER A 54 -12.89 -11.85 -16.69
CA SER A 54 -13.49 -12.14 -15.39
C SER A 54 -12.44 -12.19 -14.28
N PHE A 55 -11.28 -12.79 -14.55
CA PHE A 55 -10.16 -12.82 -13.62
C PHE A 55 -9.64 -11.41 -13.30
N SER A 56 -9.41 -10.59 -14.33
CA SER A 56 -9.00 -9.18 -14.13
C SER A 56 -10.04 -8.39 -13.36
N GLN A 57 -11.33 -8.62 -13.65
CA GLN A 57 -12.44 -7.93 -12.99
C GLN A 57 -12.48 -8.22 -11.49
N ALA A 58 -12.13 -9.45 -11.05
CA ALA A 58 -12.07 -9.79 -9.63
C ALA A 58 -11.10 -8.89 -8.86
N PHE A 59 -9.90 -8.61 -9.40
CA PHE A 59 -8.95 -7.70 -8.76
C PHE A 59 -9.49 -6.27 -8.65
N ILE A 60 -10.14 -5.79 -9.71
CA ILE A 60 -10.74 -4.45 -9.76
C ILE A 60 -11.83 -4.32 -8.69
N GLU A 61 -12.70 -5.32 -8.57
CA GLU A 61 -13.79 -5.32 -7.60
C GLU A 61 -13.28 -5.39 -6.17
N VAL A 62 -12.31 -6.27 -5.89
CA VAL A 62 -11.69 -6.37 -4.56
C VAL A 62 -11.03 -5.05 -4.19
N ALA A 63 -10.22 -4.45 -5.08
CA ALA A 63 -9.61 -3.15 -4.84
C ALA A 63 -10.65 -2.07 -4.51
N ALA A 64 -11.72 -1.98 -5.32
CA ALA A 64 -12.78 -0.99 -5.13
C ALA A 64 -13.56 -1.18 -3.81
N LYS A 65 -13.79 -2.43 -3.38
CA LYS A 65 -14.57 -2.76 -2.19
C LYS A 65 -13.77 -2.64 -0.90
N VAL A 66 -12.48 -2.98 -0.92
CA VAL A 66 -11.64 -3.00 0.28
C VAL A 66 -10.98 -1.66 0.56
N THR A 67 -10.56 -0.93 -0.48
CA THR A 67 -9.87 0.37 -0.34
C THR A 67 -10.57 1.36 0.60
N PRO A 68 -11.91 1.50 0.62
CA PRO A 68 -12.56 2.41 1.56
C PRO A 68 -12.29 2.12 3.03
N ALA A 69 -11.99 0.87 3.39
CA ALA A 69 -11.66 0.47 4.76
C ALA A 69 -10.17 0.59 5.10
N ILE A 70 -9.33 1.00 4.13
CA ILE A 70 -7.88 1.20 4.33
C ILE A 70 -7.61 2.69 4.48
N VAL A 71 -6.94 3.05 5.56
CA VAL A 71 -6.65 4.44 5.91
C VAL A 71 -5.17 4.75 5.83
N GLN A 72 -4.86 6.02 5.62
CA GLN A 72 -3.52 6.55 5.83
C GLN A 72 -3.32 6.87 7.31
N ILE A 73 -2.14 6.55 7.83
CA ILE A 73 -1.69 6.98 9.15
C ILE A 73 -0.49 7.88 8.95
N THR A 74 -0.56 9.09 9.50
CA THR A 74 0.55 10.03 9.56
C THR A 74 0.95 10.21 11.01
N VAL A 75 2.24 10.10 11.30
CA VAL A 75 2.77 10.26 12.65
C VAL A 75 3.80 11.39 12.69
N VAL A 76 3.83 12.07 13.82
CA VAL A 76 4.89 13.00 14.18
C VAL A 76 5.62 12.42 15.37
N SER A 77 6.93 12.33 15.30
CA SER A 77 7.80 11.88 16.39
C SER A 77 8.90 12.90 16.65
N GLU A 78 9.40 12.96 17.88
CA GLU A 78 10.59 13.75 18.18
C GLU A 78 11.85 13.00 17.70
N ARG A 79 12.80 13.74 17.16
CA ARG A 79 14.09 13.17 16.74
C ARG A 79 14.95 12.92 17.97
N ASP A 80 15.31 11.67 18.23
CA ASP A 80 16.28 11.31 19.24
C ASP A 80 17.68 11.82 18.83
N ASN A 81 18.24 12.77 19.60
CA ASN A 81 19.57 13.34 19.53
C ASN A 81 19.92 14.24 18.31
N PRO A 82 19.77 15.57 18.44
CA PRO A 82 20.38 16.52 17.54
C PRO A 82 21.92 16.65 17.70
N HIS A 83 22.52 15.97 18.68
CA HIS A 83 23.95 16.13 19.02
C HIS A 83 24.91 15.22 18.28
N GLN A 84 24.45 14.17 17.60
CA GLN A 84 25.34 13.27 16.85
C GLN A 84 25.86 13.88 15.53
N ASP A 85 25.14 14.86 14.97
CA ASP A 85 25.53 15.56 13.73
C ASP A 85 26.30 16.87 13.97
N TRP A 86 26.52 17.27 15.24
CA TRP A 86 27.24 18.50 15.61
C TRP A 86 28.66 18.58 15.01
N PHE A 87 29.33 17.44 14.87
CA PHE A 87 30.72 17.41 14.39
C PHE A 87 30.86 17.59 12.86
N PHE A 88 29.80 17.27 12.11
CA PHE A 88 29.85 17.30 10.63
C PHE A 88 29.07 18.46 10.00
N PHE A 89 28.05 19.02 10.67
CA PHE A 89 27.20 20.07 10.12
C PHE A 89 26.80 21.12 11.18
N PRO A 90 27.71 22.05 11.56
CA PRO A 90 27.48 22.98 12.67
C PRO A 90 26.43 24.08 12.39
N PHE A 91 25.81 24.16 11.22
CA PHE A 91 24.94 25.27 10.81
C PHE A 91 23.54 24.86 10.30
N LYS A 92 23.08 23.67 10.54
CA LYS A 92 21.74 23.27 10.12
C LYS A 92 20.84 23.07 11.33
N ASP A 93 19.89 24.00 11.54
CA ASP A 93 18.71 23.76 12.38
C ASP A 93 17.88 22.64 11.73
N LEU A 94 18.18 21.39 12.08
CA LEU A 94 17.36 20.27 11.67
C LEU A 94 16.01 20.36 12.40
N PRO A 95 14.88 20.13 11.73
CA PRO A 95 13.59 20.12 12.40
C PRO A 95 13.61 19.10 13.53
N LYS A 96 13.16 19.51 14.73
CA LYS A 96 13.05 18.64 15.91
C LYS A 96 12.03 17.52 15.71
N GLU A 97 11.13 17.69 14.76
CA GLU A 97 10.06 16.76 14.42
C GLU A 97 10.37 15.99 13.15
N GLN A 98 10.12 14.70 13.19
CA GLN A 98 10.17 13.81 12.04
C GLN A 98 8.76 13.30 11.74
N LYS A 99 8.37 13.34 10.45
CA LYS A 99 7.09 12.78 9.98
C LYS A 99 7.31 11.38 9.42
N GLY A 100 6.48 10.45 9.85
CA GLY A 100 6.36 9.10 9.31
C GLY A 100 4.98 8.86 8.73
N SER A 101 4.84 7.82 7.92
CA SER A 101 3.55 7.41 7.38
C SER A 101 3.45 5.89 7.29
N GLY A 102 2.23 5.40 7.39
CA GLY A 102 1.85 4.01 7.20
C GLY A 102 0.39 3.90 6.83
N SER A 103 -0.13 2.70 6.88
CA SER A 103 -1.52 2.38 6.61
C SER A 103 -2.20 1.79 7.84
N GLY A 104 -3.53 1.73 7.81
CA GLY A 104 -4.34 1.05 8.81
C GLY A 104 -5.58 0.43 8.20
N ILE A 105 -6.19 -0.50 8.92
CA ILE A 105 -7.40 -1.23 8.55
C ILE A 105 -8.50 -0.84 9.53
N ILE A 106 -9.61 -0.28 9.05
CA ILE A 106 -10.77 0.01 9.89
C ILE A 106 -11.42 -1.32 10.27
N ILE A 107 -11.43 -1.63 11.57
CA ILE A 107 -11.96 -2.90 12.10
C ILE A 107 -13.31 -2.72 12.84
N SER A 108 -13.77 -1.47 13.01
CA SER A 108 -15.08 -1.20 13.61
C SER A 108 -15.71 0.08 13.06
N GLN A 109 -17.06 0.14 13.05
CA GLN A 109 -17.80 1.31 12.55
C GLN A 109 -17.64 2.57 13.42
N ASP A 110 -17.21 2.41 14.68
CA ASP A 110 -17.00 3.49 15.63
C ASP A 110 -15.54 3.98 15.68
N GLY A 111 -14.65 3.43 14.81
CA GLY A 111 -13.35 4.00 14.52
C GLY A 111 -12.15 3.32 15.17
N TYR A 112 -12.22 2.04 15.58
CA TYR A 112 -11.02 1.27 15.84
C TYR A 112 -10.32 0.89 14.54
N ILE A 113 -9.00 1.08 14.53
CA ILE A 113 -8.13 0.86 13.37
C ILE A 113 -6.96 -0.01 13.82
N LEU A 114 -6.74 -1.09 13.10
CA LEU A 114 -5.60 -1.99 13.26
C LEU A 114 -4.44 -1.51 12.37
N THR A 115 -3.22 -1.51 12.92
CA THR A 115 -2.01 -1.14 12.20
C THR A 115 -0.79 -1.85 12.80
N ASN A 116 0.43 -1.56 12.32
CA ASN A 116 1.65 -2.05 12.94
C ASN A 116 2.12 -1.17 14.11
N ASN A 117 2.79 -1.80 15.07
CA ASN A 117 3.41 -1.09 16.19
C ASN A 117 4.48 -0.10 15.69
N HIS A 118 5.36 -0.51 14.78
CA HIS A 118 6.43 0.36 14.26
C HIS A 118 5.91 1.60 13.52
N VAL A 119 4.65 1.61 13.05
CA VAL A 119 4.01 2.79 12.44
C VAL A 119 3.71 3.86 13.47
N VAL A 120 3.30 3.48 14.69
CA VAL A 120 2.87 4.41 15.75
C VAL A 120 3.85 4.51 16.92
N GLU A 121 4.90 3.70 16.89
CA GLU A 121 5.95 3.72 17.92
C GLU A 121 6.58 5.11 18.02
N LYS A 122 6.75 5.59 19.24
CA LYS A 122 7.34 6.91 19.55
C LYS A 122 6.60 8.11 18.94
N ALA A 123 5.37 7.92 18.41
CA ALA A 123 4.59 9.01 17.87
C ALA A 123 4.12 9.95 19.01
N THR A 124 4.40 11.23 18.89
CA THR A 124 3.85 12.29 19.75
C THR A 124 2.46 12.73 19.25
N LYS A 125 2.21 12.59 17.95
CA LYS A 125 0.92 12.83 17.33
C LYS A 125 0.64 11.80 16.25
N VAL A 126 -0.60 11.27 16.23
CA VAL A 126 -1.10 10.35 15.19
C VAL A 126 -2.32 10.97 14.54
N SER A 127 -2.35 11.01 13.21
CA SER A 127 -3.48 11.48 12.40
C SER A 127 -3.85 10.41 11.40
N VAL A 128 -5.15 10.30 11.10
CA VAL A 128 -5.71 9.32 10.17
C VAL A 128 -6.45 10.03 9.05
N GLY A 129 -6.05 9.76 7.81
CA GLY A 129 -6.73 10.20 6.61
C GLY A 129 -7.59 9.07 6.03
N LEU A 130 -8.87 9.33 5.82
CA LEU A 130 -9.80 8.40 5.20
C LEU A 130 -9.77 8.50 3.66
N SER A 131 -10.29 7.49 2.98
CA SER A 131 -10.42 7.47 1.51
C SER A 131 -11.29 8.60 0.95
N ASP A 132 -12.24 9.12 1.73
CA ASP A 132 -13.10 10.25 1.40
C ASP A 132 -12.49 11.63 1.75
N LYS A 133 -11.19 11.66 2.07
CA LYS A 133 -10.40 12.86 2.41
C LYS A 133 -10.73 13.51 3.76
N ARG A 134 -11.54 12.88 4.60
CA ARG A 134 -11.70 13.33 5.99
C ARG A 134 -10.44 12.96 6.77
N GLU A 135 -10.01 13.85 7.66
CA GLU A 135 -8.86 13.65 8.55
C GLU A 135 -9.29 13.71 10.02
N PHE A 136 -8.70 12.87 10.84
CA PHE A 136 -8.98 12.75 12.27
C PHE A 136 -7.69 12.63 13.07
N ASP A 137 -7.65 13.26 14.23
CA ASP A 137 -6.64 12.93 15.24
C ASP A 137 -6.98 11.55 15.82
N ALA A 138 -5.96 10.72 16.02
CA ALA A 138 -6.12 9.38 16.56
C ALA A 138 -5.43 9.22 17.91
N LYS A 139 -6.02 8.37 18.75
CA LYS A 139 -5.43 7.95 20.02
C LYS A 139 -4.92 6.53 19.89
N VAL A 140 -3.71 6.26 20.37
CA VAL A 140 -3.20 4.89 20.50
C VAL A 140 -3.94 4.23 21.65
N VAL A 141 -4.66 3.14 21.35
CA VAL A 141 -5.41 2.34 22.34
C VAL A 141 -4.46 1.39 23.04
N GLY A 142 -3.58 0.76 22.28
CA GLY A 142 -2.55 -0.12 22.79
C GLY A 142 -1.63 -0.60 21.67
N THR A 143 -0.46 -1.08 22.08
CA THR A 143 0.57 -1.60 21.18
C THR A 143 1.09 -2.93 21.68
N ASP A 144 1.52 -3.77 20.76
CA ASP A 144 2.18 -5.04 21.03
C ASP A 144 3.45 -5.16 20.18
N PRO A 145 4.60 -4.74 20.71
CA PRO A 145 5.88 -4.84 20.02
C PRO A 145 6.28 -6.27 19.66
N LEU A 146 5.81 -7.28 20.43
CA LEU A 146 6.16 -8.68 20.18
C LEU A 146 5.51 -9.28 18.94
N THR A 147 4.42 -8.71 18.46
CA THR A 147 3.78 -9.09 17.18
C THR A 147 3.83 -7.99 16.14
N ASP A 148 4.42 -6.84 16.47
CA ASP A 148 4.39 -5.63 15.65
C ASP A 148 2.97 -5.16 15.29
N LEU A 149 2.02 -5.25 16.22
CA LEU A 149 0.64 -4.81 16.05
C LEU A 149 0.31 -3.64 16.98
N ALA A 150 -0.61 -2.80 16.54
CA ALA A 150 -1.18 -1.72 17.32
C ALA A 150 -2.64 -1.48 16.96
N VAL A 151 -3.41 -0.97 17.90
CA VAL A 151 -4.77 -0.47 17.69
C VAL A 151 -4.79 1.01 18.03
N ILE A 152 -5.34 1.79 17.10
CA ILE A 152 -5.62 3.22 17.30
C ILE A 152 -7.11 3.49 17.18
N LYS A 153 -7.57 4.63 17.68
CA LYS A 153 -8.98 5.02 17.70
C LYS A 153 -9.16 6.44 17.21
N ILE A 154 -10.08 6.63 16.29
CA ILE A 154 -10.58 7.94 15.85
C ILE A 154 -12.01 8.16 16.35
N ASP A 155 -12.41 9.42 16.53
CA ASP A 155 -13.77 9.77 16.88
C ASP A 155 -14.59 9.98 15.60
N ALA A 156 -15.08 8.87 15.04
CA ALA A 156 -15.90 8.84 13.85
C ALA A 156 -16.92 7.70 13.95
N LYS A 157 -18.00 7.81 13.17
CA LYS A 157 -19.10 6.83 13.13
C LYS A 157 -19.44 6.45 11.69
N ASN A 158 -20.11 5.31 11.54
CA ASN A 158 -20.58 4.79 10.25
C ASN A 158 -19.42 4.65 9.24
N LEU A 159 -18.28 4.21 9.72
CA LEU A 159 -17.11 3.97 8.89
C LEU A 159 -17.27 2.67 8.08
N PRO A 160 -16.67 2.59 6.88
CA PRO A 160 -16.52 1.33 6.16
C PRO A 160 -15.61 0.41 6.96
N VAL A 161 -16.01 -0.84 7.18
CA VAL A 161 -15.26 -1.82 7.97
C VAL A 161 -14.79 -2.94 7.07
N ALA A 162 -13.52 -3.35 7.21
CA ALA A 162 -12.97 -4.48 6.50
C ALA A 162 -13.54 -5.81 7.03
N TYR A 163 -13.79 -6.75 6.14
CA TYR A 163 -14.12 -8.12 6.53
C TYR A 163 -12.83 -8.86 6.90
N LEU A 164 -12.74 -9.31 8.16
CA LEU A 164 -11.59 -10.06 8.65
C LEU A 164 -11.81 -11.56 8.42
N GLY A 165 -11.06 -12.12 7.46
CA GLY A 165 -11.14 -13.52 7.04
C GLY A 165 -10.55 -14.51 8.05
N ASN A 166 -10.09 -15.66 7.57
CA ASN A 166 -9.45 -16.71 8.36
C ASN A 166 -8.07 -17.06 7.74
N SER A 167 -7.00 -16.76 8.46
CA SER A 167 -5.64 -17.04 8.00
C SER A 167 -5.23 -18.52 8.11
N ASP A 168 -5.99 -19.34 8.85
CA ASP A 168 -5.67 -20.75 9.02
C ASP A 168 -6.08 -21.59 7.79
N ASP A 169 -6.97 -21.05 6.94
CA ASP A 169 -7.42 -21.69 5.71
C ASP A 169 -6.53 -21.41 4.49
N LEU A 170 -5.48 -20.60 4.66
CA LEU A 170 -4.60 -20.18 3.57
C LEU A 170 -3.83 -21.33 2.96
N LYS A 171 -3.64 -21.26 1.64
CA LYS A 171 -2.87 -22.22 0.87
C LYS A 171 -1.78 -21.51 0.07
N VAL A 172 -0.59 -22.12 0.03
CA VAL A 172 0.48 -21.67 -0.85
C VAL A 172 0.01 -21.73 -2.31
N GLY A 173 0.29 -20.66 -3.06
CA GLY A 173 -0.18 -20.47 -4.43
C GLY A 173 -1.52 -19.72 -4.54
N GLN A 174 -2.23 -19.45 -3.42
CA GLN A 174 -3.45 -18.65 -3.42
C GLN A 174 -3.16 -17.21 -3.80
N TRP A 175 -3.96 -16.63 -4.72
CA TRP A 175 -3.85 -15.22 -5.10
C TRP A 175 -4.23 -14.29 -3.94
N VAL A 176 -3.44 -13.24 -3.79
CA VAL A 176 -3.63 -12.23 -2.76
C VAL A 176 -3.30 -10.83 -3.30
N MET A 177 -3.83 -9.81 -2.63
CA MET A 177 -3.55 -8.42 -2.91
C MET A 177 -3.09 -7.72 -1.63
N ALA A 178 -1.99 -6.98 -1.69
CA ALA A 178 -1.58 -6.09 -0.62
C ALA A 178 -2.11 -4.68 -0.92
N ILE A 179 -2.89 -4.14 0.01
CA ILE A 179 -3.54 -2.83 -0.11
C ILE A 179 -3.04 -1.95 1.01
N GLY A 180 -2.54 -0.77 0.66
CA GLY A 180 -2.13 0.28 1.58
C GLY A 180 -2.54 1.65 1.06
N ASN A 181 -2.38 2.67 1.89
CA ASN A 181 -2.67 4.07 1.54
C ASN A 181 -1.47 4.97 1.90
N PRO A 182 -0.37 4.88 1.13
CA PRO A 182 0.81 5.69 1.40
C PRO A 182 0.64 7.15 0.95
N LEU A 183 1.18 8.11 1.74
CA LEU A 183 1.51 9.47 1.31
C LEU A 183 0.36 10.34 0.77
N SER A 184 -0.87 10.26 1.29
CA SER A 184 -2.01 11.13 0.90
C SER A 184 -2.34 11.12 -0.61
N LEU A 185 -1.81 10.18 -1.40
CA LEU A 185 -2.02 10.17 -2.84
C LEU A 185 -3.24 9.32 -3.20
N THR A 186 -3.06 8.12 -3.50
CA THR A 186 -4.10 7.14 -3.81
C THR A 186 -3.70 5.82 -3.21
N SER A 187 -4.67 5.03 -2.79
CA SER A 187 -4.40 3.69 -2.30
C SER A 187 -3.54 2.92 -3.29
N THR A 188 -2.51 2.29 -2.80
CA THR A 188 -1.63 1.44 -3.59
C THR A 188 -2.10 0.01 -3.45
N VAL A 189 -2.27 -0.66 -4.58
CA VAL A 189 -2.65 -2.06 -4.65
C VAL A 189 -1.57 -2.82 -5.41
N THR A 190 -1.07 -3.89 -4.80
CA THR A 190 -0.16 -4.83 -5.47
C THR A 190 -0.76 -6.23 -5.37
N ALA A 191 -0.46 -7.10 -6.33
CA ALA A 191 -0.96 -8.47 -6.37
C ALA A 191 0.18 -9.48 -6.45
N GLY A 192 -0.07 -10.65 -5.94
CA GLY A 192 0.84 -11.78 -5.91
C GLY A 192 0.15 -13.02 -5.35
N ILE A 193 0.92 -13.94 -4.84
CA ILE A 193 0.41 -15.19 -4.23
C ILE A 193 0.91 -15.34 -2.80
N VAL A 194 0.29 -16.23 -2.05
CA VAL A 194 0.87 -16.77 -0.82
C VAL A 194 2.06 -17.62 -1.20
N SER A 195 3.28 -17.15 -0.92
CA SER A 195 4.52 -17.87 -1.26
C SER A 195 4.88 -18.92 -0.19
N ALA A 196 4.58 -18.63 1.07
CA ALA A 196 4.73 -19.54 2.20
C ALA A 196 3.83 -19.09 3.37
N ILE A 197 3.61 -19.99 4.31
CA ILE A 197 2.89 -19.75 5.58
C ILE A 197 3.78 -20.17 6.75
N ASN A 198 3.46 -19.69 7.95
CA ASN A 198 4.15 -20.02 9.20
C ASN A 198 5.66 -19.69 9.15
N ARG A 199 6.04 -18.58 8.51
CA ARG A 199 7.43 -18.12 8.49
C ARG A 199 7.79 -17.51 9.84
N GLY A 200 8.68 -18.18 10.56
CA GLY A 200 9.24 -17.74 11.82
C GLY A 200 10.76 -17.75 11.80
N GLN A 201 11.39 -17.32 12.90
CA GLN A 201 12.85 -17.27 13.08
C GLN A 201 13.59 -16.46 12.00
N LEU A 202 12.92 -15.43 11.48
CA LEU A 202 13.48 -14.54 10.46
C LEU A 202 14.30 -13.40 11.08
N GLY A 203 14.17 -13.16 12.39
CA GLY A 203 14.81 -12.06 13.11
C GLY A 203 14.25 -10.69 12.68
N LEU A 204 13.01 -10.64 12.22
CA LEU A 204 12.34 -9.43 11.78
C LEU A 204 11.85 -8.63 12.98
N ILE A 205 11.34 -9.30 14.00
CA ILE A 205 10.99 -8.72 15.28
C ILE A 205 12.23 -8.76 16.17
N ARG A 206 12.74 -7.58 16.52
CA ARG A 206 14.03 -7.46 17.24
C ARG A 206 14.02 -7.97 18.68
N ASP A 207 12.85 -8.18 19.25
CA ASP A 207 12.72 -8.72 20.61
C ASP A 207 12.95 -10.23 20.60
N SER A 208 13.73 -10.74 21.56
CA SER A 208 14.01 -12.17 21.71
C SER A 208 12.77 -13.03 22.03
N TYR A 209 11.69 -12.39 22.48
CA TYR A 209 10.38 -12.99 22.72
C TYR A 209 9.38 -12.68 21.59
N GLY A 210 9.86 -12.12 20.47
CA GLY A 210 9.04 -11.78 19.33
C GLY A 210 8.29 -12.99 18.77
N VAL A 211 7.02 -12.80 18.45
CA VAL A 211 6.16 -13.83 17.88
C VAL A 211 6.20 -13.68 16.37
N GLU A 212 7.05 -14.45 15.71
CA GLU A 212 7.15 -14.51 14.27
C GLU A 212 6.37 -15.71 13.73
N ASN A 213 5.29 -15.41 13.04
CA ASN A 213 4.47 -16.38 12.31
C ASN A 213 3.88 -15.68 11.08
N PHE A 214 4.75 -15.38 10.10
CA PHE A 214 4.35 -14.56 8.98
C PHE A 214 3.78 -15.38 7.81
N ILE A 215 2.85 -14.74 7.08
CA ILE A 215 2.48 -15.10 5.71
C ILE A 215 3.53 -14.43 4.80
N GLN A 216 4.21 -15.22 3.97
CA GLN A 216 5.10 -14.71 2.93
C GLN A 216 4.34 -14.57 1.62
N THR A 217 4.53 -13.45 0.92
CA THR A 217 3.94 -13.17 -0.40
C THR A 217 4.95 -12.49 -1.32
N ASP A 218 4.77 -12.64 -2.62
CA ASP A 218 5.47 -11.87 -3.65
C ASP A 218 4.69 -10.63 -4.10
N ALA A 219 3.49 -10.38 -3.55
CA ALA A 219 2.86 -9.06 -3.63
C ALA A 219 3.78 -8.02 -2.99
N ALA A 220 4.11 -6.95 -3.73
CA ALA A 220 5.09 -5.97 -3.28
C ALA A 220 4.61 -5.22 -2.03
N ILE A 221 5.34 -5.37 -0.92
CA ILE A 221 5.14 -4.63 0.33
C ILE A 221 6.32 -3.68 0.51
N ASN A 222 6.05 -2.39 0.57
CA ASN A 222 7.03 -1.32 0.71
C ASN A 222 6.65 -0.39 1.86
N PRO A 223 7.56 0.48 2.34
CA PRO A 223 7.22 1.54 3.27
C PRO A 223 6.00 2.34 2.79
N GLY A 224 5.00 2.47 3.68
CA GLY A 224 3.69 3.04 3.38
C GLY A 224 2.56 2.01 3.28
N ASN A 225 2.82 0.77 2.84
CA ASN A 225 1.82 -0.32 2.91
C ASN A 225 1.77 -0.98 4.29
N SER A 226 2.78 -0.77 5.15
CA SER A 226 2.81 -1.27 6.53
C SER A 226 1.55 -0.89 7.29
N GLY A 227 0.92 -1.85 7.94
CA GLY A 227 -0.34 -1.71 8.65
C GLY A 227 -1.58 -1.79 7.76
N GLY A 228 -1.41 -1.83 6.43
CA GLY A 228 -2.48 -2.10 5.46
C GLY A 228 -2.85 -3.58 5.38
N ALA A 229 -3.81 -3.92 4.53
CA ALA A 229 -4.36 -5.26 4.42
C ALA A 229 -3.65 -6.12 3.37
N LEU A 230 -3.40 -7.38 3.70
CA LEU A 230 -3.28 -8.47 2.74
C LEU A 230 -4.66 -9.12 2.62
N VAL A 231 -5.22 -9.16 1.41
CA VAL A 231 -6.58 -9.70 1.17
C VAL A 231 -6.54 -10.82 0.14
N ASP A 232 -7.49 -11.72 0.21
CA ASP A 232 -7.75 -12.70 -0.84
C ASP A 232 -8.66 -12.14 -1.95
N LEU A 233 -8.96 -12.92 -2.99
CA LEU A 233 -9.84 -12.50 -4.09
C LEU A 233 -11.33 -12.44 -3.72
N SER A 234 -11.71 -12.75 -2.49
CA SER A 234 -13.06 -12.45 -1.96
C SER A 234 -13.11 -11.07 -1.28
N GLY A 235 -11.96 -10.41 -1.10
CA GLY A 235 -11.80 -9.17 -0.36
C GLY A 235 -11.70 -9.37 1.16
N ALA A 236 -11.58 -10.62 1.62
CA ALA A 236 -11.35 -10.91 3.03
C ALA A 236 -9.91 -10.58 3.43
N VAL A 237 -9.74 -9.84 4.51
CA VAL A 237 -8.41 -9.56 5.09
C VAL A 237 -7.88 -10.84 5.72
N ILE A 238 -6.75 -11.34 5.23
CA ILE A 238 -6.07 -12.55 5.68
C ILE A 238 -4.79 -12.25 6.45
N GLY A 239 -4.30 -11.01 6.37
CA GLY A 239 -3.11 -10.57 7.10
C GLY A 239 -2.99 -9.05 7.15
N VAL A 240 -2.07 -8.58 8.01
CA VAL A 240 -1.65 -7.18 8.14
C VAL A 240 -0.27 -7.06 7.52
N ASN A 241 -0.12 -6.25 6.48
CA ASN A 241 1.15 -6.03 5.78
C ASN A 241 2.20 -5.49 6.75
N SER A 242 3.42 -6.05 6.72
CA SER A 242 4.54 -5.57 7.52
C SER A 242 5.78 -5.42 6.65
N ALA A 243 6.28 -4.19 6.50
CA ALA A 243 7.47 -3.86 5.69
C ALA A 243 8.78 -3.97 6.48
N ILE A 244 8.80 -4.67 7.63
CA ILE A 244 9.99 -4.80 8.48
C ILE A 244 11.11 -5.59 7.77
N ALA A 245 10.75 -6.45 6.83
CA ALA A 245 11.66 -7.41 6.20
C ALA A 245 12.49 -6.86 5.03
N SER A 246 12.54 -5.56 4.84
CA SER A 246 13.42 -5.00 3.83
C SER A 246 14.86 -4.93 4.37
N SER A 247 15.74 -5.80 3.89
CA SER A 247 17.15 -5.81 4.26
C SER A 247 17.83 -4.47 3.93
N GLY A 248 18.06 -3.64 4.95
CA GLY A 248 19.07 -2.57 4.95
C GLY A 248 18.85 -1.35 4.04
N GLY A 249 17.81 -1.30 3.20
CA GLY A 249 17.61 -0.21 2.25
C GLY A 249 16.15 0.18 1.97
N GLY A 250 15.17 -0.44 2.61
CA GLY A 250 13.75 -0.09 2.43
C GLY A 250 13.16 -0.47 1.07
N THR A 251 13.88 -1.23 0.24
CA THR A 251 13.45 -1.63 -1.10
C THR A 251 12.97 -3.07 -1.10
N TYR A 252 11.80 -3.31 -1.72
CA TYR A 252 11.27 -4.65 -1.96
C TYR A 252 12.23 -5.51 -2.79
N ILE A 253 12.56 -6.70 -2.29
CA ILE A 253 13.51 -7.64 -2.90
C ILE A 253 12.84 -8.95 -3.34
N GLY A 254 11.52 -8.99 -3.51
CA GLY A 254 10.77 -10.18 -3.89
C GLY A 254 10.16 -10.94 -2.71
N TYR A 255 10.32 -10.47 -1.49
CA TYR A 255 9.71 -11.06 -0.29
C TYR A 255 8.92 -9.99 0.47
N GLY A 256 7.61 -10.18 0.53
CA GLY A 256 6.69 -9.44 1.40
C GLY A 256 6.25 -10.33 2.56
N PHE A 257 5.99 -9.73 3.72
CA PHE A 257 5.51 -10.43 4.90
C PHE A 257 4.27 -9.76 5.46
N ALA A 258 3.32 -10.58 5.91
CA ALA A 258 2.11 -10.11 6.58
C ALA A 258 1.87 -10.93 7.85
N ILE A 259 1.38 -10.24 8.90
CA ILE A 259 0.98 -10.87 10.16
C ILE A 259 -0.36 -11.53 9.94
N PRO A 260 -0.55 -12.83 10.27
CA PRO A 260 -1.82 -13.53 10.06
C PRO A 260 -3.00 -12.86 10.76
N ILE A 261 -4.15 -12.79 10.09
CA ILE A 261 -5.30 -12.06 10.61
C ILE A 261 -5.88 -12.69 11.88
N ASN A 262 -5.79 -14.01 12.08
CA ASN A 262 -6.27 -14.65 13.31
C ASN A 262 -5.44 -14.22 14.53
N LEU A 263 -4.11 -14.10 14.37
CA LEU A 263 -3.25 -13.51 15.41
C LEU A 263 -3.62 -12.04 15.65
N ALA A 264 -3.79 -11.27 14.58
CA ALA A 264 -4.12 -9.85 14.68
C ALA A 264 -5.50 -9.61 15.35
N LYS A 265 -6.50 -10.47 15.11
CA LYS A 265 -7.80 -10.43 15.81
C LYS A 265 -7.64 -10.61 17.31
N SER A 266 -6.91 -11.66 17.74
CA SER A 266 -6.69 -11.95 19.15
C SER A 266 -5.96 -10.79 19.86
N VAL A 267 -4.87 -10.32 19.26
CA VAL A 267 -4.11 -9.17 19.79
C VAL A 267 -4.98 -7.92 19.85
N SER A 268 -5.75 -7.62 18.82
CA SER A 268 -6.62 -6.44 18.79
C SER A 268 -7.68 -6.48 19.89
N GLN A 269 -8.28 -7.64 20.16
CA GLN A 269 -9.24 -7.80 21.24
C GLN A 269 -8.63 -7.50 22.62
N ASP A 270 -7.43 -8.02 22.87
CA ASP A 270 -6.71 -7.74 24.12
C ASP A 270 -6.34 -6.25 24.25
N LEU A 271 -5.84 -5.64 23.17
CA LEU A 271 -5.48 -4.22 23.15
C LEU A 271 -6.69 -3.32 23.39
N ILE A 272 -7.85 -3.63 22.78
CA ILE A 272 -9.09 -2.87 22.97
C ILE A 272 -9.62 -3.03 24.40
N ALA A 273 -9.59 -4.24 24.94
CA ALA A 273 -10.15 -4.53 26.24
C ALA A 273 -9.27 -4.07 27.40
N HIS A 274 -7.95 -4.17 27.25
CA HIS A 274 -6.99 -4.04 28.36
C HIS A 274 -5.86 -3.04 28.09
N GLY A 275 -5.72 -2.52 26.87
CA GLY A 275 -4.61 -1.65 26.45
C GLY A 275 -3.27 -2.37 26.28
N LYS A 276 -3.21 -3.67 26.57
CA LYS A 276 -2.00 -4.51 26.49
C LYS A 276 -2.37 -5.96 26.23
N VAL A 277 -1.42 -6.73 25.69
CA VAL A 277 -1.52 -8.17 25.50
C VAL A 277 -0.87 -8.89 26.69
N SER A 278 -1.57 -9.88 27.25
CA SER A 278 -1.01 -10.74 28.30
C SER A 278 -0.70 -12.11 27.72
N ARG A 279 0.57 -12.55 27.78
CA ARG A 279 1.02 -13.86 27.32
C ARG A 279 1.53 -14.71 28.46
N GLY A 280 1.12 -15.98 28.47
CA GLY A 280 1.75 -16.99 29.29
C GLY A 280 3.09 -17.41 28.69
N TYR A 281 4.07 -17.69 29.53
CA TYR A 281 5.36 -18.23 29.12
C TYR A 281 5.48 -19.70 29.56
N ILE A 282 5.74 -20.58 28.60
CA ILE A 282 6.07 -21.99 28.87
C ILE A 282 7.58 -22.10 28.74
N GLY A 283 8.29 -22.25 29.86
CA GLY A 283 9.75 -22.30 29.90
C GLY A 283 10.30 -23.61 29.32
N ILE A 284 10.18 -23.80 28.00
CA ILE A 284 10.71 -24.95 27.25
C ILE A 284 11.68 -24.50 26.18
N ASN A 285 12.65 -25.34 25.86
CA ASN A 285 13.47 -25.20 24.66
C ASN A 285 13.00 -26.20 23.63
N ILE A 286 12.80 -25.74 22.40
CA ILE A 286 12.42 -26.59 21.25
C ILE A 286 13.64 -26.67 20.32
N GLY A 287 13.96 -27.87 19.86
CA GLY A 287 15.02 -28.11 18.89
C GLY A 287 14.56 -29.10 17.83
N GLU A 288 15.15 -29.02 16.66
CA GLU A 288 14.90 -30.01 15.61
C GLU A 288 15.49 -31.39 16.02
N VAL A 289 14.74 -32.44 15.73
CA VAL A 289 15.18 -33.82 15.96
C VAL A 289 15.83 -34.31 14.67
N ASP A 290 17.17 -34.34 14.65
CA ASP A 290 17.95 -34.99 13.60
C ASP A 290 18.06 -36.50 13.81
N ASP A 291 18.69 -37.21 12.88
CA ASP A 291 18.88 -38.67 12.98
C ASP A 291 19.68 -39.11 14.24
N ALA A 292 20.62 -38.28 14.71
CA ALA A 292 21.43 -38.60 15.89
C ALA A 292 20.59 -38.45 17.16
N ILE A 293 19.82 -37.39 17.27
CA ILE A 293 18.90 -37.13 18.39
C ILE A 293 17.80 -38.19 18.39
N ALA A 294 17.19 -38.51 17.22
CA ALA A 294 16.14 -39.52 17.12
C ALA A 294 16.62 -40.86 17.68
N LYS A 295 17.81 -41.30 17.27
CA LYS A 295 18.43 -42.56 17.77
C LYS A 295 18.71 -42.51 19.25
N SER A 296 19.16 -41.34 19.77
CA SER A 296 19.51 -41.22 21.20
C SER A 296 18.28 -41.29 22.13
N ILE A 297 17.11 -40.89 21.63
CA ILE A 297 15.83 -40.91 22.37
C ILE A 297 14.92 -42.09 21.98
N GLY A 298 15.45 -43.03 21.17
CA GLY A 298 14.75 -44.27 20.81
C GLY A 298 13.65 -44.11 19.75
N LEU A 299 13.73 -43.09 18.89
CA LEU A 299 12.83 -42.93 17.73
C LEU A 299 13.42 -43.64 16.50
N ASP A 300 12.57 -44.33 15.72
CA ASP A 300 12.94 -44.96 14.46
C ASP A 300 13.26 -43.97 13.33
N LYS A 301 12.71 -42.75 13.41
CA LYS A 301 12.88 -41.68 12.43
C LYS A 301 12.85 -40.32 13.15
N PRO A 302 13.51 -39.29 12.59
CA PRO A 302 13.29 -37.90 13.02
C PRO A 302 11.80 -37.56 12.95
N ARG A 303 11.26 -37.07 14.05
CA ARG A 303 9.89 -36.57 14.18
C ARG A 303 9.91 -35.34 15.07
N GLY A 304 9.36 -34.21 14.60
CA GLY A 304 9.24 -32.98 15.33
C GLY A 304 8.30 -32.03 14.63
#